data_6106bbeb13b999c89382a04f57b2c327
#
_entry.id   6106bbeb13b999c89382a04f57b2c327
#
_cell.length_a   1.000
_cell.length_b   1.000
_cell.length_c   1.000
_cell.angle_alpha   90.00
_cell.angle_beta   90.00
_cell.angle_gamma   90.00
#
_symmetry.space_group_name_H-M   'P 1'
#
loop_
_entity.id
_entity.type
_entity.pdbx_description
1 polymer ?
#
loop_
_entity_poly.entity_id
_entity_poly.type
_entity_poly.pdbx_seq_one_letter_code
_entity_poly.pdbx_strand_id
1 'polypeptide(L)'
;MAVITLALLLAGCGEVKPEPEVTEEQVIEQTEENTAVQEENMTTQEESTTAQEENTEPQEGKTISPLPVTIDMNQLDNCTVAVSFEEGDAYVDDTGIMRLDATLYTYDLYDMVDISLLEEGDTIVIRNQEIEVATLERTEHGLVIINGGEENGGYDLYTDDSGVYYEMGFNDTKAYYPLGKTTIRVSVDFKFYDNSDLEAGEKMFYPGDFLIDDAGIRYDFNANNTTIVIEDGQIIQMNCIYTP
;
A
#
# COMPACT_ATOMS: atom_id res chain seq x y z
N MET A 1 19.39 29.77 50.72
CA MET A 1 18.88 30.81 49.80
C MET A 1 19.95 31.03 48.76
N ALA A 2 19.78 30.52 47.56
CA ALA A 2 20.59 30.86 46.41
C ALA A 2 19.63 31.14 45.25
N VAL A 3 19.58 32.39 44.84
CA VAL A 3 18.77 32.90 43.73
C VAL A 3 19.61 32.67 42.46
N ILE A 4 19.14 31.85 41.54
CA ILE A 4 19.73 31.71 40.22
C ILE A 4 18.88 32.54 39.26
N THR A 5 19.47 33.59 38.74
CA THR A 5 18.94 34.52 37.77
C THR A 5 18.97 33.89 36.40
N LEU A 6 17.80 33.73 35.78
CA LEU A 6 17.65 33.26 34.39
C LEU A 6 17.85 34.44 33.43
N ALA A 7 18.90 34.40 32.64
CA ALA A 7 19.13 35.37 31.57
C ALA A 7 18.45 34.92 30.28
N LEU A 8 17.43 35.67 29.85
CA LEU A 8 16.87 35.57 28.49
C LEU A 8 17.84 36.19 27.49
N LEU A 9 18.28 35.42 26.50
CA LEU A 9 18.91 35.99 25.31
C LEU A 9 17.93 35.82 24.13
N LEU A 10 17.29 36.95 23.81
CA LEU A 10 16.59 37.16 22.53
C LEU A 10 17.63 37.70 21.55
N ALA A 11 17.88 37.03 20.46
CA ALA A 11 18.39 37.64 19.23
C ALA A 11 18.29 36.68 18.05
N GLY A 12 17.68 37.14 16.95
CA GLY A 12 17.83 36.55 15.65
C GLY A 12 16.61 36.72 14.73
N CYS A 13 16.32 38.00 14.36
CA CYS A 13 15.51 38.26 13.17
C CYS A 13 16.25 37.74 11.92
N GLY A 14 15.69 36.75 11.23
CA GLY A 14 16.08 36.36 9.89
C GLY A 14 15.09 36.95 8.88
N GLU A 15 15.62 37.82 8.02
CA GLU A 15 14.89 38.46 6.91
C GLU A 15 14.25 37.45 5.99
N VAL A 16 12.96 37.61 5.73
CA VAL A 16 12.22 36.97 4.68
C VAL A 16 12.54 37.68 3.36
N LYS A 17 13.18 37.00 2.45
CA LYS A 17 13.40 37.43 1.07
C LYS A 17 12.16 37.17 0.25
N PRO A 18 11.60 38.14 -0.49
CA PRO A 18 10.41 37.88 -1.32
C PRO A 18 10.78 37.07 -2.56
N GLU A 19 9.91 36.12 -2.90
CA GLU A 19 9.86 35.39 -4.15
C GLU A 19 9.59 36.33 -5.32
N PRO A 20 10.20 36.12 -6.51
CA PRO A 20 9.86 36.90 -7.69
C PRO A 20 8.56 36.40 -8.31
N GLU A 21 7.63 37.34 -8.48
CA GLU A 21 6.44 37.20 -9.32
C GLU A 21 6.87 36.83 -10.76
N VAL A 22 6.30 35.75 -11.26
CA VAL A 22 6.37 35.41 -12.70
C VAL A 22 5.16 36.05 -13.35
N THR A 23 5.42 37.09 -14.10
CA THR A 23 4.47 37.79 -14.99
C THR A 23 4.14 36.89 -16.18
N GLU A 24 2.84 36.69 -16.40
CA GLU A 24 2.30 36.30 -17.71
C GLU A 24 2.61 37.39 -18.75
N GLU A 25 3.06 36.98 -19.88
CA GLU A 25 2.79 37.45 -21.24
C GLU A 25 3.94 37.09 -22.17
N GLN A 26 3.68 36.19 -23.11
CA GLN A 26 3.87 36.48 -24.52
C GLN A 26 3.35 35.31 -25.39
N VAL A 27 2.17 35.56 -25.92
CA VAL A 27 1.65 35.05 -27.20
C VAL A 27 2.45 35.69 -28.31
N ILE A 28 2.82 34.96 -29.35
CA ILE A 28 3.00 35.31 -30.78
C ILE A 28 3.44 34.02 -31.47
N GLU A 29 2.57 33.31 -32.23
CA GLU A 29 2.23 33.58 -33.64
C GLU A 29 3.36 33.31 -34.63
N GLN A 30 2.97 32.58 -35.64
CA GLN A 30 3.59 32.29 -36.97
C GLN A 30 4.19 30.87 -37.09
N THR A 31 3.81 30.02 -38.03
CA THR A 31 3.56 30.34 -39.45
C THR A 31 2.81 29.19 -40.10
N GLU A 32 1.78 29.52 -40.84
CA GLU A 32 1.22 28.73 -41.95
C GLU A 32 2.25 28.61 -43.07
N GLU A 33 2.15 27.54 -43.81
CA GLU A 33 2.34 27.40 -45.25
C GLU A 33 3.18 26.17 -45.64
N ASN A 34 2.51 25.12 -46.06
CA ASN A 34 2.83 24.57 -47.39
C ASN A 34 1.73 23.59 -47.84
N THR A 35 0.89 24.17 -48.67
CA THR A 35 -0.01 23.45 -49.57
C THR A 35 0.83 23.09 -50.82
N ALA A 36 0.93 21.83 -51.14
CA ALA A 36 1.28 21.37 -52.48
C ALA A 36 0.45 20.14 -52.85
N VAL A 37 -0.47 20.42 -53.70
CA VAL A 37 -1.33 19.54 -54.49
C VAL A 37 -0.46 18.61 -55.35
N GLN A 38 -0.75 17.31 -55.36
CA GLN A 38 -0.60 16.47 -56.55
C GLN A 38 -1.79 15.50 -56.64
N GLU A 39 -2.67 15.84 -57.58
CA GLU A 39 -3.66 14.93 -58.17
C GLU A 39 -2.96 13.96 -59.14
N GLU A 40 -3.75 12.91 -59.39
CA GLU A 40 -3.68 11.95 -60.49
C GLU A 40 -2.87 10.65 -60.26
N ASN A 41 -3.59 9.56 -59.91
CA ASN A 41 -3.80 8.51 -60.89
C ASN A 41 -4.90 7.53 -60.43
N MET A 42 -6.04 7.58 -61.11
CA MET A 42 -7.08 6.57 -61.09
C MET A 42 -6.57 5.33 -61.87
N THR A 43 -6.46 4.21 -61.21
CA THR A 43 -6.50 2.90 -61.88
C THR A 43 -7.40 1.98 -61.10
N THR A 44 -8.56 1.72 -61.68
CA THR A 44 -9.55 0.73 -61.30
C THR A 44 -8.91 -0.66 -61.46
N GLN A 45 -8.81 -1.40 -60.35
CA GLN A 45 -8.70 -2.84 -60.37
C GLN A 45 -9.73 -3.40 -59.45
N GLU A 46 -10.75 -3.99 -60.08
CA GLU A 46 -11.64 -4.99 -59.44
C GLU A 46 -10.80 -6.23 -59.12
N GLU A 47 -10.66 -6.57 -57.87
CA GLU A 47 -10.21 -7.89 -57.49
C GLU A 47 -10.83 -8.34 -56.18
N SER A 48 -11.70 -9.30 -56.36
CA SER A 48 -11.98 -10.48 -55.54
C SER A 48 -11.82 -10.30 -54.01
N THR A 49 -12.91 -10.04 -53.35
CA THR A 49 -13.07 -10.19 -51.89
C THR A 49 -13.01 -11.69 -51.58
N THR A 50 -11.84 -12.24 -51.35
CA THR A 50 -11.69 -13.49 -50.62
C THR A 50 -11.81 -13.14 -49.13
N ALA A 51 -12.96 -13.45 -48.52
CA ALA A 51 -13.10 -13.44 -47.08
C ALA A 51 -12.06 -14.41 -46.51
N GLN A 52 -10.98 -13.90 -45.99
CA GLN A 52 -10.17 -14.65 -45.04
C GLN A 52 -11.00 -14.70 -43.75
N GLU A 53 -11.55 -15.88 -43.50
CA GLU A 53 -11.95 -16.26 -42.14
C GLU A 53 -10.67 -16.16 -41.30
N GLU A 54 -10.56 -15.09 -40.53
CA GLU A 54 -9.56 -14.96 -39.49
C GLU A 54 -9.86 -16.04 -38.47
N ASN A 55 -9.10 -17.13 -38.56
CA ASN A 55 -9.13 -18.22 -37.60
C ASN A 55 -8.53 -17.67 -36.30
N THR A 56 -9.34 -16.97 -35.51
CA THR A 56 -8.97 -16.53 -34.18
C THR A 56 -8.94 -17.78 -33.32
N GLU A 57 -7.77 -18.41 -33.19
CA GLU A 57 -7.56 -19.37 -32.11
C GLU A 57 -7.95 -18.67 -30.79
N PRO A 58 -8.69 -19.35 -29.91
CA PRO A 58 -8.99 -18.75 -28.59
C PRO A 58 -7.66 -18.43 -27.92
N GLN A 59 -7.40 -17.18 -27.70
CA GLN A 59 -6.26 -16.74 -26.92
C GLN A 59 -6.50 -17.32 -25.52
N GLU A 60 -5.69 -18.29 -25.08
CA GLU A 60 -5.73 -18.78 -23.71
C GLU A 60 -5.47 -17.58 -22.80
N GLY A 61 -6.43 -17.27 -21.92
CA GLY A 61 -6.34 -16.18 -20.98
C GLY A 61 -5.08 -16.32 -20.11
N LYS A 62 -4.45 -15.19 -19.81
CA LYS A 62 -3.31 -15.10 -18.88
C LYS A 62 -3.78 -15.41 -17.46
N THR A 63 -2.94 -16.06 -16.65
CA THR A 63 -3.18 -16.21 -15.20
C THR A 63 -2.23 -15.31 -14.42
N ILE A 64 -2.79 -14.42 -13.61
CA ILE A 64 -2.04 -13.56 -12.70
C ILE A 64 -2.14 -14.15 -11.29
N SER A 65 -0.99 -14.34 -10.65
CA SER A 65 -0.89 -14.83 -9.28
C SER A 65 -0.31 -13.75 -8.36
N PRO A 66 -0.63 -13.79 -7.07
CA PRO A 66 0.04 -12.94 -6.09
C PRO A 66 1.55 -13.16 -6.12
N LEU A 67 2.28 -12.11 -5.77
CA LEU A 67 3.73 -12.19 -5.59
C LEU A 67 4.09 -13.21 -4.52
N PRO A 68 5.20 -13.93 -4.67
CA PRO A 68 5.67 -14.82 -3.63
C PRO A 68 6.04 -14.01 -2.38
N VAL A 69 5.76 -14.59 -1.20
CA VAL A 69 6.17 -14.01 0.08
C VAL A 69 7.68 -13.80 0.12
N THR A 70 8.11 -12.58 0.38
CA THR A 70 9.54 -12.20 0.40
C THR A 70 10.10 -11.97 1.80
N ILE A 71 9.26 -12.07 2.86
CA ILE A 71 9.69 -11.84 4.24
C ILE A 71 10.53 -13.03 4.72
N ASP A 72 11.82 -12.81 4.98
CA ASP A 72 12.68 -13.79 5.64
C ASP A 72 12.51 -13.70 7.15
N MET A 73 11.84 -14.68 7.75
CA MET A 73 11.62 -14.78 9.19
C MET A 73 12.92 -14.84 10.03
N ASN A 74 14.05 -15.18 9.41
CA ASN A 74 15.35 -15.21 10.08
C ASN A 74 16.09 -13.86 10.01
N GLN A 75 15.65 -12.96 9.15
CA GLN A 75 16.26 -11.66 8.92
C GLN A 75 15.18 -10.60 8.72
N LEU A 76 14.40 -10.36 9.79
CA LEU A 76 13.38 -9.31 9.80
C LEU A 76 14.06 -7.95 9.92
N ASP A 77 14.06 -7.19 8.84
CA ASP A 77 14.62 -5.84 8.79
C ASP A 77 13.98 -5.01 7.68
N ASN A 78 13.82 -3.71 7.93
CA ASN A 78 13.28 -2.74 6.98
C ASN A 78 11.95 -3.20 6.32
N CYS A 79 11.02 -3.69 7.15
CA CYS A 79 9.74 -4.18 6.68
C CYS A 79 8.57 -3.72 7.56
N THR A 80 7.40 -3.62 6.94
CA THR A 80 6.11 -3.50 7.63
C THR A 80 5.37 -4.82 7.47
N VAL A 81 4.84 -5.36 8.57
CA VAL A 81 4.20 -6.67 8.58
C VAL A 81 3.00 -6.70 9.50
N ALA A 82 1.94 -7.38 9.07
CA ALA A 82 0.76 -7.62 9.89
C ALA A 82 1.07 -8.65 10.99
N VAL A 83 0.54 -8.43 12.19
CA VAL A 83 0.82 -9.26 13.36
C VAL A 83 -0.43 -9.56 14.20
N SER A 84 -0.32 -10.64 14.98
CA SER A 84 -1.20 -10.88 16.13
C SER A 84 -0.39 -11.28 17.35
N PHE A 85 -0.84 -10.84 18.53
CA PHE A 85 -0.29 -11.23 19.83
C PHE A 85 -1.33 -10.97 20.92
N GLU A 86 -1.10 -11.52 22.11
CA GLU A 86 -2.00 -11.45 23.24
C GLU A 86 -1.38 -10.64 24.39
N GLU A 87 -2.19 -10.34 25.40
CA GLU A 87 -1.71 -9.76 26.66
C GLU A 87 -0.64 -10.67 27.28
N GLY A 88 0.50 -10.10 27.65
CA GLY A 88 1.64 -10.83 28.21
C GLY A 88 2.67 -11.32 27.19
N ASP A 89 2.39 -11.25 25.89
CA ASP A 89 3.38 -11.53 24.82
C ASP A 89 4.44 -10.42 24.70
N ALA A 90 4.17 -9.24 25.26
CA ALA A 90 5.15 -8.16 25.41
C ALA A 90 5.77 -8.22 26.81
N TYR A 91 7.07 -8.40 26.91
CA TYR A 91 7.77 -8.59 28.19
C TYR A 91 9.21 -8.05 28.15
N VAL A 92 9.81 -7.90 29.33
CA VAL A 92 11.23 -7.59 29.48
C VAL A 92 11.99 -8.88 29.78
N ASP A 93 12.99 -9.18 28.97
CA ASP A 93 13.84 -10.37 29.16
C ASP A 93 14.85 -10.20 30.31
N ASP A 94 15.57 -11.27 30.66
CA ASP A 94 16.57 -11.29 31.73
C ASP A 94 17.71 -10.28 31.54
N THR A 95 17.87 -9.75 30.33
CA THR A 95 18.90 -8.74 29.98
C THR A 95 18.36 -7.30 30.07
N GLY A 96 17.07 -7.14 30.41
CA GLY A 96 16.42 -5.84 30.50
C GLY A 96 15.94 -5.29 29.14
N ILE A 97 15.89 -6.14 28.12
CA ILE A 97 15.43 -5.76 26.78
C ILE A 97 13.97 -6.14 26.62
N MET A 98 13.15 -5.19 26.14
CA MET A 98 11.76 -5.48 25.80
C MET A 98 11.66 -6.34 24.54
N ARG A 99 10.82 -7.38 24.61
CA ARG A 99 10.53 -8.34 23.54
C ARG A 99 9.03 -8.40 23.29
N LEU A 100 8.70 -8.75 22.05
CA LEU A 100 7.32 -9.09 21.65
C LEU A 100 7.35 -10.45 20.96
N ASP A 101 6.57 -11.39 21.51
CA ASP A 101 6.28 -12.67 20.87
C ASP A 101 5.03 -12.48 19.99
N ALA A 102 5.17 -12.61 18.68
CA ALA A 102 4.07 -12.36 17.75
C ALA A 102 3.98 -13.41 16.65
N THR A 103 2.79 -13.64 16.14
CA THR A 103 2.59 -14.32 14.85
C THR A 103 2.59 -13.26 13.76
N LEU A 104 3.44 -13.45 12.74
CA LEU A 104 3.50 -12.59 11.57
C LEU A 104 2.63 -13.14 10.44
N TYR A 105 2.09 -12.25 9.61
CA TYR A 105 1.21 -12.61 8.50
C TYR A 105 1.63 -11.88 7.23
N THR A 106 1.33 -12.53 6.10
CA THR A 106 1.35 -11.94 4.77
C THR A 106 -0.05 -11.91 4.18
N TYR A 107 -0.22 -11.21 3.07
CA TYR A 107 -1.44 -11.16 2.29
C TYR A 107 -1.11 -11.05 0.79
N ASP A 108 -2.12 -11.20 -0.06
CA ASP A 108 -1.94 -11.15 -1.50
C ASP A 108 -1.53 -9.76 -1.97
N LEU A 109 -0.36 -9.67 -2.60
CA LEU A 109 0.16 -8.50 -3.31
C LEU A 109 0.34 -8.86 -4.78
N TYR A 110 0.03 -7.95 -5.68
CA TYR A 110 0.15 -8.16 -7.11
C TYR A 110 1.11 -7.13 -7.72
N ASP A 111 1.90 -7.57 -8.68
CA ASP A 111 2.77 -6.68 -9.43
C ASP A 111 1.94 -5.67 -10.24
N MET A 112 2.33 -4.40 -10.19
CA MET A 112 1.61 -3.33 -10.89
C MET A 112 1.55 -3.54 -12.40
N VAL A 113 2.61 -4.07 -13.01
CA VAL A 113 2.66 -4.32 -14.45
C VAL A 113 1.69 -5.45 -14.79
N ASP A 114 1.66 -6.52 -13.99
CA ASP A 114 0.75 -7.65 -14.22
C ASP A 114 -0.71 -7.21 -14.15
N ILE A 115 -1.08 -6.41 -13.14
CA ILE A 115 -2.44 -5.86 -13.03
C ILE A 115 -2.75 -4.86 -14.15
N SER A 116 -1.78 -4.06 -14.61
CA SER A 116 -1.99 -3.13 -15.72
C SER A 116 -2.30 -3.85 -17.04
N LEU A 117 -1.80 -5.07 -17.20
CA LEU A 117 -1.95 -5.92 -18.37
C LEU A 117 -3.11 -6.94 -18.22
N LEU A 118 -3.84 -6.91 -17.10
CA LEU A 118 -5.01 -7.79 -16.89
C LEU A 118 -6.13 -7.37 -17.86
N GLU A 119 -6.77 -8.36 -18.48
CA GLU A 119 -7.86 -8.17 -19.45
C GLU A 119 -9.07 -9.05 -19.10
N GLU A 120 -10.23 -8.74 -19.65
CA GLU A 120 -11.40 -9.62 -19.57
C GLU A 120 -11.12 -10.96 -20.28
N GLY A 121 -11.44 -12.07 -19.64
CA GLY A 121 -11.11 -13.42 -20.07
C GLY A 121 -9.83 -13.98 -19.44
N ASP A 122 -9.02 -13.14 -18.77
CA ASP A 122 -7.89 -13.59 -17.97
C ASP A 122 -8.35 -14.26 -16.67
N THR A 123 -7.41 -14.86 -15.96
CA THR A 123 -7.61 -15.43 -14.62
C THR A 123 -6.72 -14.69 -13.62
N ILE A 124 -7.27 -14.34 -12.48
CA ILE A 124 -6.49 -13.83 -11.33
C ILE A 124 -6.67 -14.74 -10.13
N VAL A 125 -5.59 -15.02 -9.41
CA VAL A 125 -5.63 -15.81 -8.17
C VAL A 125 -5.82 -14.88 -6.98
N ILE A 126 -6.98 -14.96 -6.31
CA ILE A 126 -7.31 -14.17 -5.13
C ILE A 126 -7.68 -15.13 -4.00
N ARG A 127 -7.08 -14.98 -2.82
CA ARG A 127 -7.32 -15.85 -1.65
C ARG A 127 -7.12 -17.34 -1.98
N ASN A 128 -6.08 -17.64 -2.76
CA ASN A 128 -5.78 -18.99 -3.28
C ASN A 128 -6.88 -19.58 -4.17
N GLN A 129 -7.74 -18.78 -4.77
CA GLN A 129 -8.78 -19.20 -5.70
C GLN A 129 -8.55 -18.57 -7.07
N GLU A 130 -8.68 -19.34 -8.12
CA GLU A 130 -8.67 -18.86 -9.49
C GLU A 130 -10.00 -18.19 -9.81
N ILE A 131 -9.96 -16.92 -10.18
CA ILE A 131 -11.12 -16.09 -10.51
C ILE A 131 -11.00 -15.68 -11.98
N GLU A 132 -11.97 -16.07 -12.81
CA GLU A 132 -12.09 -15.57 -14.17
C GLU A 132 -12.50 -14.09 -14.15
N VAL A 133 -11.81 -13.26 -14.88
CA VAL A 133 -12.09 -11.83 -15.04
C VAL A 133 -13.18 -11.67 -16.09
N ALA A 134 -14.44 -11.76 -15.68
CA ALA A 134 -15.57 -11.60 -16.58
C ALA A 134 -15.83 -10.13 -16.95
N THR A 135 -15.55 -9.21 -16.02
CA THR A 135 -15.62 -7.77 -16.25
C THR A 135 -14.48 -7.07 -15.53
N LEU A 136 -13.94 -6.01 -16.13
CA LEU A 136 -12.82 -5.27 -15.63
C LEU A 136 -13.03 -3.76 -15.83
N GLU A 137 -12.96 -3.00 -14.75
CA GLU A 137 -13.02 -1.54 -14.79
C GLU A 137 -11.78 -0.95 -14.11
N ARG A 138 -11.25 0.14 -14.66
CA ARG A 138 -10.16 0.92 -14.06
C ARG A 138 -10.61 2.35 -13.87
N THR A 139 -10.49 2.83 -12.66
CA THR A 139 -10.86 4.20 -12.34
C THR A 139 -9.70 5.18 -12.56
N GLU A 140 -10.01 6.46 -12.65
CA GLU A 140 -8.99 7.53 -12.76
C GLU A 140 -8.06 7.60 -11.52
N HIS A 141 -8.48 7.03 -10.39
CA HIS A 141 -7.73 7.00 -9.12
C HIS A 141 -6.91 5.71 -8.93
N GLY A 142 -6.79 4.89 -9.97
CA GLY A 142 -5.99 3.67 -9.93
C GLY A 142 -6.68 2.46 -9.28
N LEU A 143 -7.96 2.56 -8.89
CA LEU A 143 -8.73 1.42 -8.45
C LEU A 143 -9.03 0.49 -9.63
N VAL A 144 -8.81 -0.81 -9.44
CA VAL A 144 -9.15 -1.87 -10.40
C VAL A 144 -10.31 -2.70 -9.85
N ILE A 145 -11.43 -2.67 -10.56
CA ILE A 145 -12.69 -3.32 -10.16
C ILE A 145 -12.85 -4.59 -11.01
N ILE A 146 -12.89 -5.74 -10.36
CA ILE A 146 -13.02 -7.05 -11.00
C ILE A 146 -14.40 -7.61 -10.69
N ASN A 147 -15.12 -8.07 -11.72
CA ASN A 147 -16.43 -8.71 -11.62
C ASN A 147 -17.47 -7.87 -10.85
N GLY A 148 -17.45 -6.56 -11.06
CA GLY A 148 -18.39 -5.61 -10.45
C GLY A 148 -18.03 -5.15 -9.05
N GLY A 149 -16.84 -5.48 -8.56
CA GLY A 149 -16.32 -5.02 -7.27
C GLY A 149 -16.94 -5.72 -6.05
N GLU A 150 -16.43 -5.37 -4.87
CA GLU A 150 -16.83 -5.97 -3.58
C GLU A 150 -18.34 -5.85 -3.33
N GLU A 151 -18.95 -4.73 -3.67
CA GLU A 151 -20.41 -4.51 -3.48
C GLU A 151 -21.27 -5.50 -4.27
N ASN A 152 -20.76 -6.06 -5.37
CA ASN A 152 -21.46 -7.03 -6.21
C ASN A 152 -20.90 -8.46 -6.09
N GLY A 153 -20.05 -8.71 -5.11
CA GLY A 153 -19.43 -10.01 -4.88
C GLY A 153 -18.22 -10.29 -5.75
N GLY A 154 -17.68 -9.27 -6.39
CA GLY A 154 -16.37 -9.26 -7.07
C GLY A 154 -15.27 -8.76 -6.15
N TYR A 155 -14.25 -8.09 -6.71
CA TYR A 155 -13.06 -7.68 -6.00
C TYR A 155 -12.62 -6.28 -6.41
N ASP A 156 -12.12 -5.52 -5.43
CA ASP A 156 -11.53 -4.21 -5.60
C ASP A 156 -10.04 -4.29 -5.24
N LEU A 157 -9.17 -3.91 -6.20
CA LEU A 157 -7.74 -3.83 -5.98
C LEU A 157 -7.31 -2.37 -5.95
N TYR A 158 -6.61 -2.00 -4.90
CA TYR A 158 -6.05 -0.66 -4.69
C TYR A 158 -4.54 -0.70 -4.78
N THR A 159 -3.95 0.42 -5.15
CA THR A 159 -2.51 0.59 -5.03
C THR A 159 -2.14 0.62 -3.55
N ASP A 160 -1.13 -0.12 -3.15
CA ASP A 160 -0.58 -0.11 -1.80
C ASP A 160 0.01 1.27 -1.43
N ASP A 161 0.32 1.49 -0.17
CA ASP A 161 0.87 2.77 0.32
C ASP A 161 2.22 3.14 -0.35
N SER A 162 2.97 2.17 -0.84
CA SER A 162 4.22 2.41 -1.58
C SER A 162 3.99 2.86 -3.02
N GLY A 163 2.82 2.62 -3.58
CA GLY A 163 2.47 2.89 -4.97
C GLY A 163 3.16 1.96 -5.96
N VAL A 164 3.62 0.79 -5.51
CA VAL A 164 4.36 -0.19 -6.33
C VAL A 164 3.56 -1.45 -6.60
N TYR A 165 2.66 -1.81 -5.69
CA TYR A 165 1.86 -3.03 -5.77
C TYR A 165 0.37 -2.72 -5.75
N TYR A 166 -0.43 -3.71 -6.15
CA TYR A 166 -1.86 -3.74 -5.88
C TYR A 166 -2.16 -4.73 -4.76
N GLU A 167 -3.15 -4.40 -3.95
CA GLU A 167 -3.67 -5.24 -2.87
C GLU A 167 -5.19 -5.18 -2.80
N MET A 168 -5.82 -6.11 -2.07
CA MET A 168 -7.25 -6.05 -1.78
C MET A 168 -7.59 -4.77 -1.01
N GLY A 169 -8.77 -4.22 -1.26
CA GLY A 169 -9.23 -2.93 -0.84
C GLY A 169 -9.00 -2.58 0.63
N PHE A 170 -9.92 -3.02 1.49
CA PHE A 170 -9.81 -2.74 2.92
C PHE A 170 -9.16 -3.91 3.67
N ASN A 171 -8.57 -3.66 4.83
CA ASN A 171 -7.92 -4.69 5.62
C ASN A 171 -8.83 -5.87 5.97
N ASP A 172 -10.14 -5.65 6.17
CA ASP A 172 -11.13 -6.68 6.45
C ASP A 172 -11.44 -7.59 5.24
N THR A 173 -11.13 -7.13 4.04
CA THR A 173 -11.28 -7.92 2.81
C THR A 173 -10.04 -8.72 2.45
N LYS A 174 -8.87 -8.41 3.04
CA LYS A 174 -7.62 -9.14 2.82
C LYS A 174 -7.67 -10.53 3.46
N ALA A 175 -7.13 -11.53 2.79
CA ALA A 175 -6.83 -12.82 3.39
C ALA A 175 -5.41 -12.80 3.96
N TYR A 176 -5.28 -13.02 5.25
CA TYR A 176 -3.99 -13.06 5.93
C TYR A 176 -3.51 -14.49 6.11
N TYR A 177 -2.27 -14.76 5.72
CA TYR A 177 -1.65 -16.08 5.79
C TYR A 177 -0.52 -16.05 6.83
N PRO A 178 -0.54 -16.92 7.86
CA PRO A 178 0.48 -16.93 8.89
C PRO A 178 1.83 -17.35 8.32
N LEU A 179 2.87 -16.54 8.53
CA LEU A 179 4.26 -16.85 8.25
C LEU A 179 4.89 -17.68 9.37
N GLY A 180 4.49 -17.42 10.62
CA GLY A 180 4.97 -18.11 11.80
C GLY A 180 5.07 -17.22 13.02
N LYS A 181 5.43 -17.84 14.16
CA LYS A 181 5.71 -17.12 15.41
C LYS A 181 7.18 -16.75 15.51
N THR A 182 7.45 -15.57 16.04
CA THR A 182 8.79 -15.09 16.29
C THR A 182 8.83 -14.15 17.48
N THR A 183 10.01 -14.01 18.08
CA THR A 183 10.31 -13.04 19.14
C THR A 183 11.12 -11.90 18.56
N ILE A 184 10.62 -10.68 18.65
CA ILE A 184 11.28 -9.50 18.09
C ILE A 184 11.63 -8.53 19.23
N ARG A 185 12.79 -7.91 19.13
CA ARG A 185 13.18 -6.84 20.04
C ARG A 185 12.34 -5.61 19.80
N VAL A 186 11.88 -4.95 20.87
CA VAL A 186 11.21 -3.65 20.80
C VAL A 186 12.23 -2.54 21.03
N SER A 187 12.26 -1.55 20.17
CA SER A 187 13.14 -0.38 20.31
C SER A 187 12.80 0.44 21.54
N VAL A 188 13.76 1.12 22.13
CA VAL A 188 13.53 2.07 23.23
C VAL A 188 12.74 3.30 22.78
N ASP A 189 12.81 3.64 21.49
CA ASP A 189 12.11 4.75 20.85
C ASP A 189 10.79 4.33 20.21
N PHE A 190 10.37 3.08 20.43
CA PHE A 190 9.13 2.51 19.90
C PHE A 190 7.92 3.37 20.25
N LYS A 191 6.99 3.46 19.29
CA LYS A 191 5.69 4.12 19.45
C LYS A 191 4.58 3.21 18.95
N PHE A 192 3.53 3.10 19.74
CA PHE A 192 2.31 2.44 19.34
C PHE A 192 1.22 3.49 19.12
N TYR A 193 0.67 3.55 17.92
CA TYR A 193 -0.45 4.39 17.53
C TYR A 193 -1.72 3.55 17.49
N ASP A 194 -2.63 3.81 18.41
CA ASP A 194 -3.91 3.10 18.50
C ASP A 194 -5.03 4.00 17.96
N ASN A 195 -5.51 3.65 16.79
CA ASN A 195 -6.66 4.23 16.10
C ASN A 195 -7.85 3.26 16.04
N SER A 196 -7.89 2.25 16.92
CA SER A 196 -8.95 1.23 16.96
C SER A 196 -10.30 1.77 17.47
N ASP A 197 -10.30 2.90 18.16
CA ASP A 197 -11.51 3.56 18.69
C ASP A 197 -11.71 4.92 17.98
N LEU A 198 -12.62 4.93 16.98
CA LEU A 198 -12.91 6.12 16.20
C LEU A 198 -13.51 7.28 17.03
N GLU A 199 -14.18 6.98 18.17
CA GLU A 199 -14.76 7.99 19.06
C GLU A 199 -13.71 8.62 19.98
N ALA A 200 -12.75 7.81 20.44
CA ALA A 200 -11.70 8.28 21.33
C ALA A 200 -10.57 9.04 20.59
N GLY A 201 -10.45 8.84 19.27
CA GLY A 201 -9.34 9.34 18.47
C GLY A 201 -8.03 8.61 18.75
N GLU A 202 -6.97 9.02 18.03
CA GLU A 202 -5.65 8.39 18.14
C GLU A 202 -5.09 8.50 19.56
N LYS A 203 -4.64 7.37 20.08
CA LYS A 203 -3.86 7.28 21.32
C LYS A 203 -2.43 6.84 20.98
N MET A 204 -1.47 7.32 21.72
CA MET A 204 -0.07 6.93 21.56
C MET A 204 0.46 6.32 22.86
N PHE A 205 1.09 5.14 22.75
CA PHE A 205 1.69 4.41 23.85
C PHE A 205 3.19 4.18 23.59
N TYR A 206 3.91 3.95 24.67
CA TYR A 206 5.35 3.70 24.69
C TYR A 206 5.65 2.28 25.20
N PRO A 207 6.89 1.77 25.07
CA PRO A 207 7.22 0.41 25.48
C PRO A 207 6.79 0.08 26.92
N GLY A 208 6.97 1.01 27.86
CA GLY A 208 6.62 0.81 29.25
C GLY A 208 5.13 0.63 29.52
N ASP A 209 4.26 1.14 28.66
CA ASP A 209 2.81 1.05 28.86
C ASP A 209 2.31 -0.40 28.70
N PHE A 210 2.97 -1.23 27.88
CA PHE A 210 2.66 -2.66 27.72
C PHE A 210 2.96 -3.51 28.97
N LEU A 211 3.67 -2.93 29.94
CA LEU A 211 4.04 -3.60 31.18
C LEU A 211 3.17 -3.15 32.37
N ILE A 212 2.15 -2.34 32.11
CA ILE A 212 1.26 -1.75 33.13
C ILE A 212 -0.16 -2.25 32.89
N ASP A 213 -0.73 -2.98 33.84
CA ASP A 213 -2.05 -3.63 33.74
C ASP A 213 -3.20 -2.68 33.36
N ASP A 214 -3.14 -1.43 33.76
CA ASP A 214 -4.20 -0.43 33.54
C ASP A 214 -3.78 0.71 32.60
N ALA A 215 -2.84 0.47 31.67
CA ALA A 215 -2.40 1.49 30.71
C ALA A 215 -3.48 1.91 29.70
N GLY A 216 -4.57 1.16 29.61
CA GLY A 216 -5.68 1.42 28.70
C GLY A 216 -5.45 0.89 27.29
N ILE A 217 -4.48 0.00 27.11
CA ILE A 217 -4.26 -0.75 25.88
C ILE A 217 -5.34 -1.82 25.76
N ARG A 218 -5.96 -1.91 24.59
CA ARG A 218 -6.90 -2.99 24.25
C ARG A 218 -6.11 -4.10 23.55
N TYR A 219 -6.15 -5.31 24.12
CA TYR A 219 -5.44 -6.47 23.59
C TYR A 219 -6.33 -7.27 22.61
N ASP A 220 -6.73 -6.65 21.52
CA ASP A 220 -7.45 -7.29 20.41
C ASP A 220 -6.61 -7.28 19.11
N PHE A 221 -5.30 -7.37 19.27
CA PHE A 221 -4.34 -7.31 18.17
C PHE A 221 -4.42 -8.53 17.26
N ASN A 222 -4.76 -8.29 16.01
CA ASN A 222 -4.89 -9.33 14.99
C ASN A 222 -4.39 -8.81 13.63
N ALA A 223 -4.22 -9.73 12.67
CA ALA A 223 -3.64 -9.39 11.38
C ALA A 223 -4.43 -8.31 10.60
N ASN A 224 -5.77 -8.23 10.81
CA ASN A 224 -6.60 -7.28 10.09
C ASN A 224 -6.44 -5.84 10.60
N ASN A 225 -6.05 -5.69 11.86
CA ASN A 225 -6.03 -4.36 12.49
C ASN A 225 -4.64 -3.90 12.92
N THR A 226 -3.64 -4.80 12.99
CA THR A 226 -2.36 -4.46 13.61
C THR A 226 -1.17 -4.72 12.68
N THR A 227 -0.35 -3.70 12.50
CA THR A 227 0.93 -3.78 11.79
C THR A 227 2.08 -3.30 12.66
N ILE A 228 3.27 -3.85 12.43
CA ILE A 228 4.52 -3.37 13.01
C ILE A 228 5.51 -2.97 11.92
N VAL A 229 6.31 -1.95 12.21
CA VAL A 229 7.44 -1.52 11.40
C VAL A 229 8.72 -2.00 12.08
N ILE A 230 9.55 -2.69 11.32
CA ILE A 230 10.83 -3.24 11.80
C ILE A 230 11.97 -2.55 11.07
N GLU A 231 12.91 -1.99 11.81
CA GLU A 231 14.17 -1.43 11.33
C GLU A 231 15.31 -1.92 12.19
N ASP A 232 16.45 -2.24 11.59
CA ASP A 232 17.63 -2.78 12.28
C ASP A 232 17.30 -3.98 13.21
N GLY A 233 16.35 -4.84 12.77
CA GLY A 233 15.89 -6.01 13.53
C GLY A 233 15.12 -5.68 14.80
N GLN A 234 14.56 -4.47 14.92
CA GLN A 234 13.78 -4.00 16.07
C GLN A 234 12.44 -3.41 15.63
N ILE A 235 11.41 -3.65 16.41
CA ILE A 235 10.13 -2.95 16.22
C ILE A 235 10.31 -1.49 16.65
N ILE A 236 10.15 -0.57 15.72
CA ILE A 236 10.21 0.87 15.96
C ILE A 236 8.83 1.50 16.08
N GLN A 237 7.83 0.89 15.44
CA GLN A 237 6.46 1.40 15.42
C GLN A 237 5.46 0.25 15.37
N MET A 238 4.31 0.47 15.97
CA MET A 238 3.12 -0.37 15.84
C MET A 238 1.93 0.54 15.53
N ASN A 239 1.06 0.08 14.65
CA ASN A 239 -0.19 0.75 14.34
C ASN A 239 -1.33 -0.23 14.53
N CYS A 240 -2.38 0.20 15.22
CA CYS A 240 -3.64 -0.51 15.31
C CYS A 240 -4.75 0.39 14.75
N ILE A 241 -5.53 -0.14 13.82
CA ILE A 241 -6.61 0.58 13.17
C ILE A 241 -7.97 -0.02 13.55
N TYR A 242 -9.01 0.77 13.39
CA TYR A 242 -10.37 0.26 13.47
C TYR A 242 -10.65 -0.70 12.31
N THR A 243 -11.22 -1.86 12.62
CA THR A 243 -11.84 -2.77 11.64
C THR A 243 -13.31 -2.90 11.99
N PRO A 244 -14.22 -2.71 11.05
CA PRO A 244 -15.67 -2.75 11.25
C PRO A 244 -16.21 -4.12 11.66
#